data_d5a653e7429f8bcfa00f47cb150af020
#
_entry.id   d5a653e7429f8bcfa00f47cb150af020
#
_cell.length_a   1.000
_cell.length_b   1.000
_cell.length_c   1.000
_cell.angle_alpha   90.00
_cell.angle_beta   90.00
_cell.angle_gamma   90.00
#
_symmetry.space_group_name_H-M   'P 1'
#
loop_
_entity.id
_entity.type
_entity.pdbx_description
1 polymer ?
#
loop_
_entity_poly.entity_id
_entity_poly.type
_entity_poly.pdbx_seq_one_letter_code
_entity_poly.pdbx_strand_id
1 'polypeptide(L)'
;MTTHEEPLPGPCRRTVVATIGAAGLAAALTACGSGDEAKDSAEPAGAEPEGDGAAETVLASTADIPVGGGKIFKDEGVVVTQPRKGEFKAFSNRCTHKQCPVTSVEGDAIICPCHGSKFDIADGSVKQNPATRPLPAAEISVDGDAITLL
;
A
#
# COMPACT_ATOMS: atom_id res chain seq x y z
N MET A 1 -46.24 23.52 9.57
CA MET A 1 -45.35 24.04 8.53
C MET A 1 -44.11 24.57 9.24
N THR A 2 -43.08 23.80 9.32
CA THR A 2 -41.79 24.15 9.93
C THR A 2 -40.73 23.95 8.85
N THR A 3 -40.27 25.05 8.30
CA THR A 3 -39.18 25.12 7.33
C THR A 3 -37.87 24.93 8.05
N HIS A 4 -37.16 23.82 7.71
CA HIS A 4 -35.77 23.62 8.09
C HIS A 4 -34.88 24.33 7.07
N GLU A 5 -34.17 25.32 7.55
CA GLU A 5 -33.13 26.04 6.83
C GLU A 5 -31.83 25.22 6.89
N GLU A 6 -31.31 24.80 5.74
CA GLU A 6 -30.00 24.17 5.60
C GLU A 6 -28.89 25.24 5.64
N PRO A 7 -27.80 25.05 6.43
CA PRO A 7 -26.66 25.97 6.39
C PRO A 7 -25.77 25.68 5.18
N LEU A 8 -25.46 26.73 4.41
CA LEU A 8 -24.56 26.72 3.27
C LEU A 8 -23.10 26.51 3.71
N PRO A 9 -22.31 25.74 2.96
CA PRO A 9 -20.89 25.56 3.26
C PRO A 9 -20.08 26.82 2.92
N GLY A 10 -19.32 27.31 3.89
CA GLY A 10 -18.43 28.47 3.74
C GLY A 10 -17.19 28.18 2.89
N PRO A 11 -16.60 29.21 2.26
CA PRO A 11 -15.45 29.05 1.37
C PRO A 11 -14.17 28.77 2.13
N CYS A 12 -13.49 27.67 1.76
CA CYS A 12 -12.14 27.32 2.21
C CYS A 12 -11.12 28.33 1.67
N ARG A 13 -10.48 29.09 2.56
CA ARG A 13 -9.38 30.01 2.22
C ARG A 13 -8.09 29.20 2.02
N ARG A 14 -7.66 29.08 0.77
CA ARG A 14 -6.31 28.63 0.41
C ARG A 14 -5.32 29.74 0.73
N THR A 15 -4.44 29.50 1.70
CA THR A 15 -3.26 30.35 1.93
C THR A 15 -2.12 29.83 1.07
N VAL A 16 -1.77 30.56 0.03
CA VAL A 16 -0.56 30.32 -0.77
C VAL A 16 0.57 31.12 -0.13
N VAL A 17 1.58 30.42 0.39
CA VAL A 17 2.84 31.04 0.84
C VAL A 17 3.87 30.79 -0.25
N ALA A 18 4.19 31.84 -1.01
CA ALA A 18 5.32 31.89 -1.92
C ALA A 18 6.54 32.42 -1.18
N THR A 19 7.59 31.63 -1.02
CA THR A 19 8.91 32.09 -0.59
C THR A 19 9.88 32.05 -1.75
N ILE A 20 10.24 33.25 -2.21
CA ILE A 20 11.33 33.51 -3.15
C ILE A 20 12.62 33.64 -2.31
N GLY A 21 13.64 32.85 -2.60
CA GLY A 21 14.96 32.95 -2.02
C GLY A 21 16.02 32.93 -3.12
N ALA A 22 16.75 34.04 -3.22
CA ALA A 22 17.71 34.36 -4.28
C ALA A 22 19.13 33.86 -4.00
N ALA A 23 19.81 33.52 -5.10
CA ALA A 23 21.21 33.74 -5.47
C ALA A 23 22.36 33.38 -4.50
N GLY A 24 23.29 32.57 -5.00
CA GLY A 24 24.63 32.40 -4.53
C GLY A 24 25.53 31.78 -5.60
N LEU A 25 26.18 32.62 -6.41
CA LEU A 25 27.28 32.28 -7.34
C LEU A 25 28.58 32.11 -6.55
N ALA A 26 29.30 31.04 -6.75
CA ALA A 26 30.73 30.98 -6.50
C ALA A 26 31.37 30.03 -7.52
N ALA A 27 32.14 30.63 -8.43
CA ALA A 27 33.05 29.98 -9.34
C ALA A 27 34.42 29.81 -8.68
N ALA A 28 35.07 28.67 -8.86
CA ALA A 28 36.50 28.54 -8.71
C ALA A 28 37.04 27.52 -9.71
N LEU A 29 37.92 28.03 -10.56
CA LEU A 29 38.73 27.36 -11.57
C LEU A 29 40.02 26.78 -10.96
N THR A 30 40.63 25.88 -11.75
CA THR A 30 42.02 25.41 -11.83
C THR A 30 42.22 24.01 -11.27
N ALA A 31 43.03 23.13 -11.87
CA ALA A 31 44.08 23.21 -12.85
C ALA A 31 44.33 21.84 -13.48
N CYS A 32 44.92 21.82 -14.67
CA CYS A 32 45.47 20.69 -15.41
C CYS A 32 46.58 19.95 -14.64
N GLY A 33 46.63 18.63 -14.86
CA GLY A 33 47.77 17.78 -14.53
C GLY A 33 47.68 16.47 -15.30
N SER A 34 48.53 16.32 -16.33
CA SER A 34 48.72 15.12 -17.13
C SER A 34 49.43 14.03 -16.33
N GLY A 35 49.15 12.78 -16.57
CA GLY A 35 49.93 11.65 -16.10
C GLY A 35 49.22 10.31 -16.19
N ASP A 36 49.59 9.54 -17.19
CA ASP A 36 49.53 8.15 -17.52
C ASP A 36 48.92 7.08 -16.58
N GLU A 37 48.13 6.23 -17.23
CA GLU A 37 48.00 4.76 -17.13
C GLU A 37 47.88 4.09 -15.74
N ALA A 38 46.67 3.55 -15.46
CA ALA A 38 46.49 2.15 -15.08
C ALA A 38 45.00 1.82 -15.01
N LYS A 39 44.61 0.76 -15.71
CA LYS A 39 43.32 0.08 -15.60
C LYS A 39 43.09 -0.35 -14.15
N ASP A 40 41.98 0.06 -13.58
CA ASP A 40 41.27 -0.76 -12.62
C ASP A 40 39.78 -0.42 -12.64
N SER A 41 38.97 -1.49 -12.80
CA SER A 41 37.53 -1.42 -12.84
C SER A 41 37.01 -1.11 -11.42
N ALA A 42 36.57 0.11 -11.20
CA ALA A 42 35.75 0.45 -10.03
C ALA A 42 34.35 0.78 -10.52
N GLU A 43 33.43 -0.13 -10.28
CA GLU A 43 31.98 0.12 -10.30
C GLU A 43 31.64 1.36 -9.47
N PRO A 44 30.81 2.27 -9.96
CA PRO A 44 30.24 3.28 -9.12
C PRO A 44 29.24 2.59 -8.17
N ALA A 45 29.57 2.53 -6.89
CA ALA A 45 28.63 2.21 -5.85
C ALA A 45 27.42 3.15 -5.98
N GLY A 46 26.30 2.59 -6.43
CA GLY A 46 25.03 3.25 -6.41
C GLY A 46 24.69 3.56 -4.95
N ALA A 47 24.61 4.84 -4.64
CA ALA A 47 24.02 5.31 -3.41
C ALA A 47 22.54 4.90 -3.46
N GLU A 48 22.19 3.87 -2.73
CA GLU A 48 20.80 3.58 -2.42
C GLU A 48 20.26 4.73 -1.60
N PRO A 49 19.14 5.37 -1.99
CA PRO A 49 18.46 6.30 -1.11
C PRO A 49 17.82 5.46 -0.01
N GLU A 50 18.41 5.46 1.17
CA GLU A 50 17.73 5.04 2.40
C GLU A 50 16.62 6.06 2.69
N GLY A 51 15.48 5.88 2.01
CA GLY A 51 14.22 6.50 2.34
C GLY A 51 13.46 5.51 3.19
N ASP A 52 13.45 5.72 4.50
CA ASP A 52 12.51 5.11 5.44
C ASP A 52 11.12 5.73 5.22
N GLY A 53 10.53 5.37 4.09
CA GLY A 53 9.15 5.58 3.74
C GLY A 53 8.65 4.21 3.29
N ALA A 54 7.66 3.65 3.95
CA ALA A 54 6.97 2.46 3.48
C ALA A 54 6.63 2.71 1.99
N ALA A 55 7.25 1.93 1.10
CA ALA A 55 7.05 2.11 -0.32
C ALA A 55 5.60 1.76 -0.63
N GLU A 56 4.80 2.76 -0.94
CA GLU A 56 3.41 2.57 -1.37
C GLU A 56 3.41 1.70 -2.64
N THR A 57 2.88 0.49 -2.52
CA THR A 57 2.82 -0.47 -3.62
C THR A 57 1.42 -0.52 -4.20
N VAL A 58 1.26 -0.10 -5.46
CA VAL A 58 -0.02 -0.26 -6.16
C VAL A 58 -0.27 -1.75 -6.41
N LEU A 59 -1.33 -2.27 -5.79
CA LEU A 59 -1.70 -3.69 -5.85
C LEU A 59 -2.57 -4.00 -7.08
N ALA A 60 -3.62 -3.22 -7.31
CA ALA A 60 -4.63 -3.52 -8.32
C ALA A 60 -5.54 -2.33 -8.60
N SER A 61 -6.36 -2.45 -9.65
CA SER A 61 -7.55 -1.62 -9.82
C SER A 61 -8.70 -2.15 -8.96
N THR A 62 -9.58 -1.25 -8.52
CA THR A 62 -10.80 -1.60 -7.78
C THR A 62 -11.69 -2.58 -8.56
N ALA A 63 -11.68 -2.52 -9.89
CA ALA A 63 -12.40 -3.43 -10.77
C ALA A 63 -11.87 -4.88 -10.74
N ASP A 64 -10.62 -5.08 -10.32
CA ASP A 64 -9.99 -6.40 -10.21
C ASP A 64 -10.44 -7.19 -8.99
N ILE A 65 -11.09 -6.55 -8.03
CA ILE A 65 -11.52 -7.16 -6.79
C ILE A 65 -13.03 -7.44 -6.86
N PRO A 66 -13.45 -8.70 -6.94
CA PRO A 66 -14.87 -9.03 -7.06
C PRO A 66 -15.66 -8.67 -5.81
N VAL A 67 -16.90 -8.17 -6.00
CA VAL A 67 -17.83 -7.90 -4.89
C VAL A 67 -18.25 -9.22 -4.24
N GLY A 68 -18.21 -9.29 -2.93
CA GLY A 68 -18.46 -10.52 -2.17
C GLY A 68 -17.31 -11.53 -2.26
N GLY A 69 -16.09 -11.08 -2.63
CA GLY A 69 -14.93 -11.93 -2.80
C GLY A 69 -13.63 -11.18 -2.52
N GLY A 70 -12.54 -11.57 -3.20
CA GLY A 70 -11.23 -10.95 -3.02
C GLY A 70 -10.19 -11.52 -3.96
N LYS A 71 -8.98 -10.92 -3.90
CA LYS A 71 -7.80 -11.30 -4.67
C LYS A 71 -6.57 -11.39 -3.75
N ILE A 72 -5.75 -12.40 -3.98
CA ILE A 72 -4.55 -12.67 -3.19
C ILE A 72 -3.34 -12.14 -3.93
N PHE A 73 -2.55 -11.33 -3.25
CA PHE A 73 -1.28 -10.76 -3.69
C PHE A 73 -0.18 -11.48 -2.92
N LYS A 74 0.41 -12.49 -3.56
CA LYS A 74 1.34 -13.42 -2.88
C LYS A 74 2.65 -12.76 -2.53
N ASP A 75 3.17 -11.95 -3.44
CA ASP A 75 4.47 -11.30 -3.32
C ASP A 75 4.44 -10.20 -2.25
N GLU A 76 3.32 -9.50 -2.16
CA GLU A 76 3.07 -8.45 -1.16
C GLU A 76 2.58 -9.01 0.18
N GLY A 77 2.27 -10.29 0.24
CA GLY A 77 1.86 -10.96 1.47
C GLY A 77 0.46 -10.60 1.96
N VAL A 78 -0.43 -10.11 1.09
CA VAL A 78 -1.76 -9.65 1.48
C VAL A 78 -2.87 -10.28 0.63
N VAL A 79 -4.08 -10.24 1.16
CA VAL A 79 -5.33 -10.49 0.44
C VAL A 79 -6.20 -9.25 0.53
N VAL A 80 -6.67 -8.76 -0.62
CA VAL A 80 -7.62 -7.65 -0.70
C VAL A 80 -9.00 -8.22 -0.96
N THR A 81 -9.98 -7.76 -0.23
CA THR A 81 -11.38 -8.22 -0.31
C THR A 81 -12.32 -7.05 -0.59
N GLN A 82 -13.49 -7.35 -1.15
CA GLN A 82 -14.57 -6.39 -1.36
C GLN A 82 -15.88 -6.96 -0.79
N PRO A 83 -16.12 -6.87 0.54
CA PRO A 83 -17.33 -7.42 1.16
C PRO A 83 -18.63 -6.84 0.58
N ARG A 84 -18.60 -5.54 0.28
CA ARG A 84 -19.68 -4.80 -0.39
C ARG A 84 -19.12 -3.94 -1.48
N LYS A 85 -19.93 -3.60 -2.46
CA LYS A 85 -19.50 -2.72 -3.56
C LYS A 85 -18.90 -1.42 -3.05
N GLY A 86 -17.64 -1.18 -3.42
CA GLY A 86 -16.87 0.02 -3.03
C GLY A 86 -16.28 -0.02 -1.62
N GLU A 87 -16.46 -1.11 -0.87
CA GLU A 87 -15.83 -1.32 0.43
C GLU A 87 -14.67 -2.31 0.30
N PHE A 88 -13.44 -1.82 0.42
CA PHE A 88 -12.24 -2.63 0.32
C PHE A 88 -11.60 -2.85 1.68
N LYS A 89 -11.13 -4.06 1.93
CA LYS A 89 -10.37 -4.45 3.11
C LYS A 89 -9.12 -5.19 2.68
N ALA A 90 -8.08 -5.12 3.48
CA ALA A 90 -6.90 -5.94 3.27
C ALA A 90 -6.49 -6.64 4.55
N PHE A 91 -5.95 -7.84 4.39
CA PHE A 91 -5.48 -8.68 5.49
C PHE A 91 -4.18 -9.35 5.10
N SER A 92 -3.37 -9.72 6.08
CA SER A 92 -2.23 -10.60 5.84
C SER A 92 -2.67 -11.90 5.17
N ASN A 93 -1.93 -12.37 4.19
CA ASN A 93 -2.17 -13.68 3.56
C ASN A 93 -1.64 -14.85 4.41
N ARG A 94 -1.16 -14.61 5.64
CA ARG A 94 -0.59 -15.62 6.54
C ARG A 94 -1.63 -16.10 7.54
N CYS A 95 -2.05 -17.37 7.40
CA CYS A 95 -2.98 -18.02 8.32
C CYS A 95 -2.46 -18.02 9.75
N THR A 96 -3.28 -17.57 10.69
CA THR A 96 -2.90 -17.43 12.10
C THR A 96 -2.77 -18.76 12.85
N HIS A 97 -3.11 -19.90 12.23
CA HIS A 97 -2.88 -21.23 12.80
C HIS A 97 -1.39 -21.65 12.72
N LYS A 98 -0.83 -21.74 11.52
CA LYS A 98 0.55 -22.23 11.26
C LYS A 98 1.29 -21.42 10.21
N GLN A 99 0.91 -20.17 9.98
CA GLN A 99 1.57 -19.26 9.04
C GLN A 99 1.55 -19.73 7.57
N CYS A 100 0.72 -20.72 7.24
CA CYS A 100 0.50 -21.11 5.84
C CYS A 100 -0.11 -19.95 5.06
N PRO A 101 0.29 -19.74 3.79
CA PRO A 101 -0.38 -18.76 2.95
C PRO A 101 -1.82 -19.20 2.67
N VAL A 102 -2.75 -18.26 2.74
CA VAL A 102 -4.11 -18.47 2.21
C VAL A 102 -4.03 -18.48 0.68
N THR A 103 -4.88 -19.26 0.01
CA THR A 103 -4.76 -19.48 -1.43
C THR A 103 -6.00 -19.19 -2.23
N SER A 104 -7.16 -19.04 -1.58
CA SER A 104 -8.41 -18.72 -2.26
C SER A 104 -9.29 -17.83 -1.40
N VAL A 105 -10.17 -17.11 -2.08
CA VAL A 105 -11.34 -16.44 -1.51
C VAL A 105 -12.55 -17.00 -2.21
N GLU A 106 -13.44 -17.62 -1.46
CA GLU A 106 -14.64 -18.27 -1.98
C GLU A 106 -15.86 -17.76 -1.22
N GLY A 107 -16.74 -17.07 -1.95
CA GLY A 107 -17.83 -16.35 -1.33
C GLY A 107 -17.30 -15.39 -0.26
N ASP A 108 -17.88 -15.42 0.91
CA ASP A 108 -17.54 -14.55 2.03
C ASP A 108 -16.39 -15.07 2.91
N ALA A 109 -15.53 -15.98 2.40
CA ALA A 109 -14.47 -16.60 3.17
C ALA A 109 -13.12 -16.61 2.46
N ILE A 110 -12.06 -16.23 3.21
CA ILE A 110 -10.65 -16.41 2.87
C ILE A 110 -10.23 -17.78 3.38
N ILE A 111 -9.64 -18.62 2.53
CA ILE A 111 -9.40 -20.05 2.82
C ILE A 111 -7.92 -20.35 2.93
N CYS A 112 -7.55 -21.03 4.02
CA CYS A 112 -6.23 -21.61 4.21
C CYS A 112 -6.27 -23.11 3.84
N PRO A 113 -5.51 -23.55 2.83
CA PRO A 113 -5.59 -24.94 2.35
C PRO A 113 -4.90 -25.95 3.27
N CYS A 114 -3.98 -25.49 4.12
CA CYS A 114 -3.16 -26.40 4.93
C CYS A 114 -4.00 -27.23 5.93
N HIS A 115 -4.94 -26.59 6.60
CA HIS A 115 -5.75 -27.23 7.65
C HIS A 115 -7.21 -26.79 7.61
N GLY A 116 -7.63 -26.08 6.54
CA GLY A 116 -9.01 -25.72 6.31
C GLY A 116 -9.55 -24.54 7.15
N SER A 117 -8.68 -23.75 7.79
CA SER A 117 -9.16 -22.53 8.45
C SER A 117 -9.80 -21.59 7.46
N LYS A 118 -10.92 -20.96 7.85
CA LYS A 118 -11.62 -19.94 7.06
C LYS A 118 -11.75 -18.65 7.86
N PHE A 119 -11.64 -17.54 7.15
CA PHE A 119 -11.73 -16.20 7.74
C PHE A 119 -12.74 -15.36 6.96
N ASP A 120 -13.41 -14.46 7.65
CA ASP A 120 -14.41 -13.59 7.04
C ASP A 120 -13.75 -12.50 6.17
N ILE A 121 -14.34 -12.19 5.02
CA ILE A 121 -13.81 -11.16 4.11
C ILE A 121 -14.04 -9.73 4.62
N ALA A 122 -14.95 -9.51 5.57
CA ALA A 122 -15.29 -8.17 6.06
C ALA A 122 -14.37 -7.69 7.18
N ASP A 123 -13.91 -8.58 8.05
CA ASP A 123 -13.17 -8.22 9.25
C ASP A 123 -12.01 -9.16 9.59
N GLY A 124 -11.75 -10.18 8.76
CA GLY A 124 -10.72 -11.18 8.98
C GLY A 124 -10.99 -12.16 10.12
N SER A 125 -12.16 -12.11 10.77
CA SER A 125 -12.51 -13.00 11.88
C SER A 125 -12.54 -14.47 11.49
N VAL A 126 -12.33 -15.37 12.47
CA VAL A 126 -12.31 -16.82 12.22
C VAL A 126 -13.72 -17.31 12.02
N LYS A 127 -14.02 -17.84 10.84
CA LYS A 127 -15.28 -18.55 10.50
C LYS A 127 -15.16 -20.05 10.73
N GLN A 128 -13.96 -20.60 10.56
CA GLN A 128 -13.70 -22.04 10.72
C GLN A 128 -12.31 -22.28 11.29
N ASN A 129 -12.27 -23.12 12.34
CA ASN A 129 -11.02 -23.59 12.95
C ASN A 129 -10.18 -24.44 11.97
N PRO A 130 -8.87 -24.69 12.26
CA PRO A 130 -8.23 -24.61 13.57
C PRO A 130 -7.59 -23.25 13.96
N ALA A 131 -7.58 -22.24 13.09
CA ALA A 131 -7.17 -20.90 13.53
C ALA A 131 -8.10 -20.39 14.66
N THR A 132 -7.52 -19.69 15.63
CA THR A 132 -8.24 -19.15 16.80
C THR A 132 -8.15 -17.63 16.93
N ARG A 133 -7.40 -17.00 15.98
CA ARG A 133 -7.22 -15.54 15.95
C ARG A 133 -7.56 -15.04 14.55
N PRO A 134 -8.11 -13.82 14.40
CA PRO A 134 -8.38 -13.23 13.10
C PRO A 134 -7.10 -13.06 12.28
N LEU A 135 -7.24 -12.89 10.97
CA LEU A 135 -6.15 -12.43 10.13
C LEU A 135 -5.80 -10.98 10.52
N PRO A 136 -4.51 -10.65 10.65
CA PRO A 136 -4.09 -9.26 10.84
C PRO A 136 -4.55 -8.40 9.66
N ALA A 137 -5.12 -7.23 9.96
CA ALA A 137 -5.43 -6.23 8.95
C ALA A 137 -4.14 -5.68 8.34
N ALA A 138 -4.18 -5.37 7.05
CA ALA A 138 -3.17 -4.60 6.34
C ALA A 138 -3.77 -3.25 5.94
N GLU A 139 -2.94 -2.22 5.93
CA GLU A 139 -3.39 -0.88 5.58
C GLU A 139 -3.33 -0.68 4.08
N ILE A 140 -4.41 -0.18 3.50
CA ILE A 140 -4.51 0.16 2.09
C ILE A 140 -5.11 1.54 1.91
N SER A 141 -4.70 2.21 0.84
CA SER A 141 -5.33 3.41 0.32
C SER A 141 -6.11 3.07 -0.95
N VAL A 142 -7.25 3.71 -1.15
CA VAL A 142 -8.02 3.63 -2.41
C VAL A 142 -8.17 5.05 -2.94
N ASP A 143 -7.51 5.31 -4.05
CA ASP A 143 -7.58 6.61 -4.74
C ASP A 143 -8.07 6.40 -6.18
N GLY A 144 -9.24 6.96 -6.47
CA GLY A 144 -9.94 6.65 -7.71
C GLY A 144 -10.12 5.14 -7.90
N ASP A 145 -9.51 4.60 -8.94
CA ASP A 145 -9.56 3.17 -9.25
C ASP A 145 -8.34 2.38 -8.72
N ALA A 146 -7.36 3.03 -8.10
CA ALA A 146 -6.15 2.36 -7.63
C ALA A 146 -6.27 1.93 -6.16
N ILE A 147 -5.85 0.71 -5.87
CA ILE A 147 -5.68 0.17 -4.51
C ILE A 147 -4.18 0.04 -4.25
N THR A 148 -3.70 0.74 -3.23
CA THR A 148 -2.30 0.82 -2.86
C THR A 148 -2.09 0.26 -1.45
N LEU A 149 -1.07 -0.58 -1.26
CA LEU A 149 -0.62 -1.05 0.06
C LEU A 149 0.26 0.03 0.69
N LEU A 150 0.02 0.35 1.96
CA LEU A 150 0.74 1.37 2.74
C LEU A 150 1.82 0.75 3.61
#